data_745477c57494e5038537c5b8332bf092
#
_entry.id   745477c57494e5038537c5b8332bf092
#
_cell.length_a   1.000
_cell.length_b   1.000
_cell.length_c   1.000
_cell.angle_alpha   90.00
_cell.angle_beta   90.00
_cell.angle_gamma   90.00
#
_symmetry.space_group_name_H-M   'P 1'
#
loop_
_entity.id
_entity.type
_entity.pdbx_description
1 polymer ?
#
loop_
_entity_poly.entity_id
_entity_poly.type
_entity_poly.pdbx_seq_one_letter_code
_entity_poly.pdbx_strand_id
1 'polypeptide(L)'
;MEKNFLLILFYSVSGSVKNLAHAIADGAEEQNLNIKLRTVPKIPIQDDKSGSDIPDSGEIYCTKDDLINCKGLAIGSPTRFGSMAAPLKYFIDSTGDLWATNALEDKPGIAFTSSSSMHGGQEVTLFNLHTFMLHHGMIISGVPYSFDELNQTKSGGTPYGPSHVENFNSSNELSRDEYHIAKKSGERIAKLINKINA
;
A
#
# COMPACT_ATOMS: atom_id res chain seq x y z
N MET A 1 -23.35 -6.85 -10.20
CA MET A 1 -21.89 -6.70 -10.51
C MET A 1 -21.27 -5.84 -9.41
N GLU A 2 -20.21 -6.30 -8.81
CA GLU A 2 -19.46 -5.52 -7.86
C GLU A 2 -18.86 -4.29 -8.58
N LYS A 3 -18.99 -3.10 -7.99
CA LYS A 3 -18.46 -1.87 -8.62
C LYS A 3 -16.92 -1.91 -8.67
N ASN A 4 -16.32 -1.32 -9.71
CA ASN A 4 -14.86 -1.15 -9.80
C ASN A 4 -14.31 -0.55 -8.50
N PHE A 5 -13.22 -1.10 -7.97
CA PHE A 5 -12.61 -0.60 -6.74
C PHE A 5 -11.08 -0.65 -6.77
N LEU A 6 -10.46 0.27 -6.04
CA LEU A 6 -9.05 0.21 -5.66
C LEU A 6 -8.93 -0.61 -4.37
N LEU A 7 -8.11 -1.64 -4.40
CA LEU A 7 -7.70 -2.36 -3.20
C LEU A 7 -6.50 -1.64 -2.56
N ILE A 8 -6.63 -1.27 -1.29
CA ILE A 8 -5.52 -0.74 -0.47
C ILE A 8 -5.18 -1.81 0.56
N LEU A 9 -4.15 -2.59 0.25
CA LEU A 9 -3.65 -3.69 1.08
C LEU A 9 -2.44 -3.23 1.87
N PHE A 10 -2.46 -3.34 3.20
CA PHE A 10 -1.34 -2.94 4.02
C PHE A 10 -1.19 -3.76 5.30
N TYR A 11 0.03 -3.74 5.84
CA TYR A 11 0.33 -4.14 7.19
C TYR A 11 0.83 -2.94 8.00
N SER A 12 0.34 -2.75 9.21
CA SER A 12 0.75 -1.65 10.09
C SER A 12 0.87 -2.14 11.52
N VAL A 13 1.90 -1.68 12.24
CA VAL A 13 2.14 -2.01 13.66
C VAL A 13 1.79 -0.82 14.55
N SER A 14 2.37 0.36 14.26
CA SER A 14 2.22 1.59 15.03
C SER A 14 1.10 2.50 14.51
N GLY A 15 0.55 2.23 13.33
CA GLY A 15 -0.45 3.08 12.68
C GLY A 15 0.09 3.92 11.52
N SER A 16 1.39 4.13 11.38
CA SER A 16 1.99 5.00 10.37
C SER A 16 1.61 4.59 8.94
N VAL A 17 1.75 3.29 8.59
CA VAL A 17 1.34 2.77 7.28
C VAL A 17 -0.18 2.86 7.10
N LYS A 18 -0.95 2.66 8.16
CA LYS A 18 -2.41 2.83 8.15
C LYS A 18 -2.79 4.26 7.79
N ASN A 19 -2.14 5.27 8.38
CA ASN A 19 -2.43 6.67 8.08
C ASN A 19 -2.11 7.03 6.62
N LEU A 20 -1.03 6.49 6.04
CA LEU A 20 -0.77 6.60 4.60
C LEU A 20 -1.86 5.93 3.75
N ALA A 21 -2.32 4.74 4.16
CA ALA A 21 -3.39 4.04 3.45
C ALA A 21 -4.70 4.86 3.43
N HIS A 22 -5.08 5.49 4.54
CA HIS A 22 -6.24 6.38 4.60
C HIS A 22 -6.04 7.64 3.74
N ALA A 23 -4.88 8.27 3.75
CA ALA A 23 -4.61 9.42 2.89
C ALA A 23 -4.70 9.06 1.39
N ILE A 24 -4.23 7.87 0.99
CA ILE A 24 -4.41 7.35 -0.38
C ILE A 24 -5.90 7.12 -0.68
N ALA A 25 -6.66 6.57 0.28
CA ALA A 25 -8.09 6.37 0.14
C ALA A 25 -8.82 7.69 -0.09
N ASP A 26 -8.54 8.72 0.73
CA ASP A 26 -9.14 10.06 0.60
C ASP A 26 -8.99 10.60 -0.83
N GLY A 27 -7.79 10.49 -1.41
CA GLY A 27 -7.54 10.96 -2.76
C GLY A 27 -8.24 10.14 -3.85
N ALA A 28 -8.33 8.83 -3.67
CA ALA A 28 -9.00 7.97 -4.64
C ALA A 28 -10.52 8.12 -4.61
N GLU A 29 -11.12 8.31 -3.44
CA GLU A 29 -12.56 8.57 -3.28
C GLU A 29 -13.00 9.85 -3.96
N GLU A 30 -12.19 10.90 -3.95
CA GLU A 30 -12.46 12.15 -4.69
C GLU A 30 -12.57 11.95 -6.22
N GLN A 31 -12.09 10.82 -6.73
CA GLN A 31 -12.23 10.43 -8.14
C GLN A 31 -13.41 9.48 -8.41
N ASN A 32 -14.37 9.38 -7.46
CA ASN A 32 -15.55 8.52 -7.52
C ASN A 32 -15.22 7.02 -7.71
N LEU A 33 -14.08 6.56 -7.21
CA LEU A 33 -13.71 5.16 -7.21
C LEU A 33 -14.00 4.54 -5.85
N ASN A 34 -14.60 3.35 -5.83
CA ASN A 34 -14.80 2.64 -4.56
C ASN A 34 -13.45 2.16 -4.02
N ILE A 35 -13.35 2.07 -2.70
CA ILE A 35 -12.14 1.67 -1.99
C ILE A 35 -12.42 0.45 -1.13
N LYS A 36 -11.49 -0.49 -1.13
CA LYS A 36 -11.45 -1.55 -0.11
C LYS A 36 -10.12 -1.46 0.63
N LEU A 37 -10.18 -1.07 1.90
CA LEU A 37 -9.04 -1.14 2.82
C LEU A 37 -8.96 -2.57 3.38
N ARG A 38 -7.78 -3.19 3.30
CA ARG A 38 -7.53 -4.56 3.77
C ARG A 38 -6.18 -4.64 4.47
N THR A 39 -6.11 -5.52 5.46
CA THR A 39 -4.86 -5.85 6.14
C THR A 39 -4.57 -7.35 6.04
N VAL A 40 -3.47 -7.78 6.66
CA VAL A 40 -3.10 -9.19 6.77
C VAL A 40 -2.97 -9.58 8.24
N PRO A 41 -3.22 -10.86 8.60
CA PRO A 41 -3.05 -11.32 9.97
C PRO A 41 -1.59 -11.22 10.42
N LYS A 42 -1.38 -11.04 11.72
CA LYS A 42 -0.05 -11.16 12.33
C LYS A 42 0.41 -12.62 12.23
N ILE A 43 1.71 -12.83 11.99
CA ILE A 43 2.29 -14.17 12.10
C ILE A 43 2.53 -14.45 13.58
N PRO A 44 1.92 -15.50 14.16
CA PRO A 44 2.20 -15.88 15.56
C PRO A 44 3.65 -16.36 15.68
N ILE A 45 4.36 -15.88 16.71
CA ILE A 45 5.76 -16.29 16.99
C ILE A 45 5.81 -17.67 17.65
N GLN A 46 4.72 -18.18 18.17
CA GLN A 46 4.53 -19.50 18.76
C GLN A 46 3.14 -20.04 18.40
N ASP A 47 2.91 -21.34 18.61
CA ASP A 47 1.70 -22.13 18.31
C ASP A 47 0.36 -21.56 18.85
N ASP A 48 0.16 -20.28 18.76
CA ASP A 48 -1.10 -19.65 19.13
C ASP A 48 -2.12 -19.90 18.00
N LYS A 49 -2.82 -21.05 18.16
CA LYS A 49 -3.88 -21.48 17.22
C LYS A 49 -5.15 -20.63 17.31
N SER A 50 -5.12 -19.51 18.02
CA SER A 50 -6.27 -18.63 18.25
C SER A 50 -6.43 -17.52 17.22
N GLY A 51 -5.82 -17.62 16.05
CA GLY A 51 -6.02 -16.66 14.97
C GLY A 51 -7.46 -16.70 14.44
N SER A 52 -8.27 -15.73 14.82
CA SER A 52 -9.57 -15.50 14.18
C SER A 52 -9.37 -15.17 12.70
N ASP A 53 -10.20 -15.72 11.80
CA ASP A 53 -10.22 -15.34 10.38
C ASP A 53 -10.67 -13.87 10.17
N ILE A 54 -11.17 -13.23 11.22
CA ILE A 54 -11.63 -11.84 11.24
C ILE A 54 -10.87 -11.11 12.37
N PRO A 55 -10.29 -9.93 12.11
CA PRO A 55 -9.62 -9.18 13.17
C PRO A 55 -10.64 -8.68 14.20
N ASP A 56 -10.23 -8.67 15.48
CA ASP A 56 -11.08 -8.17 16.57
C ASP A 56 -11.39 -6.66 16.43
N SER A 57 -10.52 -5.94 15.72
CA SER A 57 -10.67 -4.51 15.44
C SER A 57 -9.81 -4.11 14.23
N GLY A 58 -10.22 -3.04 13.54
CA GLY A 58 -9.47 -2.49 12.40
C GLY A 58 -10.02 -2.99 11.06
N GLU A 59 -9.17 -3.01 10.06
CA GLU A 59 -9.53 -3.39 8.69
C GLU A 59 -9.64 -4.91 8.56
N ILE A 60 -10.61 -5.35 7.73
CA ILE A 60 -10.83 -6.76 7.41
C ILE A 60 -9.59 -7.35 6.71
N TYR A 61 -9.32 -8.63 6.96
CA TYR A 61 -8.22 -9.32 6.27
C TYR A 61 -8.47 -9.44 4.77
N CYS A 62 -7.40 -9.28 4.01
CA CYS A 62 -7.41 -9.41 2.56
C CYS A 62 -7.62 -10.86 2.15
N THR A 63 -8.47 -11.06 1.17
CA THR A 63 -8.67 -12.34 0.50
C THR A 63 -8.05 -12.35 -0.89
N LYS A 64 -7.83 -13.53 -1.47
CA LYS A 64 -7.43 -13.66 -2.88
C LYS A 64 -8.49 -13.07 -3.82
N ASP A 65 -9.76 -13.17 -3.46
CA ASP A 65 -10.86 -12.60 -4.25
C ASP A 65 -10.80 -11.07 -4.29
N ASP A 66 -10.33 -10.39 -3.22
CA ASP A 66 -10.10 -8.96 -3.25
C ASP A 66 -9.03 -8.60 -4.30
N LEU A 67 -7.94 -9.37 -4.41
CA LEU A 67 -6.90 -9.19 -5.42
C LEU A 67 -7.41 -9.48 -6.85
N ILE A 68 -8.15 -10.57 -7.03
CA ILE A 68 -8.70 -10.94 -8.35
C ILE A 68 -9.66 -9.86 -8.86
N ASN A 69 -10.53 -9.34 -8.00
CA ASN A 69 -11.63 -8.45 -8.40
C ASN A 69 -11.26 -6.96 -8.39
N CYS A 70 -10.15 -6.55 -7.74
CA CYS A 70 -9.73 -5.15 -7.78
C CYS A 70 -9.38 -4.70 -9.20
N LYS A 71 -9.50 -3.40 -9.45
CA LYS A 71 -9.09 -2.74 -10.70
C LYS A 71 -7.75 -2.04 -10.59
N GLY A 72 -7.15 -2.04 -9.42
CA GLY A 72 -5.83 -1.55 -9.11
C GLY A 72 -5.47 -1.86 -7.66
N LEU A 73 -4.20 -1.77 -7.32
CA LEU A 73 -3.65 -2.14 -6.03
C LEU A 73 -2.75 -1.04 -5.47
N ALA A 74 -3.05 -0.55 -4.28
CA ALA A 74 -2.08 0.15 -3.44
C ALA A 74 -1.61 -0.82 -2.36
N ILE A 75 -0.28 -1.06 -2.27
CA ILE A 75 0.28 -2.02 -1.32
C ILE A 75 1.29 -1.36 -0.40
N GLY A 76 1.14 -1.55 0.91
CA GLY A 76 1.95 -0.87 1.92
C GLY A 76 2.47 -1.75 3.05
N SER A 77 3.68 -1.46 3.49
CA SER A 77 4.35 -2.14 4.58
C SER A 77 5.28 -1.19 5.33
N PRO A 78 5.44 -1.31 6.66
CA PRO A 78 6.57 -0.67 7.31
C PRO A 78 7.85 -1.33 6.82
N THR A 79 8.94 -0.56 6.75
CA THR A 79 10.25 -1.15 6.47
C THR A 79 10.69 -2.10 7.59
N ARG A 80 11.25 -3.22 7.21
CA ARG A 80 11.94 -4.16 8.08
C ARG A 80 13.27 -4.52 7.42
N PHE A 81 14.33 -3.81 7.85
CA PHE A 81 15.68 -3.96 7.28
C PHE A 81 15.70 -3.79 5.75
N GLY A 82 14.97 -2.79 5.22
CA GLY A 82 14.88 -2.52 3.79
C GLY A 82 13.92 -3.44 3.02
N SER A 83 13.11 -4.24 3.68
CA SER A 83 12.12 -5.13 3.06
C SER A 83 10.74 -4.92 3.66
N MET A 84 9.73 -5.50 3.04
CA MET A 84 8.38 -5.56 3.62
C MET A 84 8.34 -6.42 4.88
N ALA A 85 7.39 -6.16 5.76
CA ALA A 85 7.17 -6.95 6.96
C ALA A 85 6.73 -8.38 6.64
N ALA A 86 7.20 -9.35 7.46
CA ALA A 86 6.92 -10.77 7.28
C ALA A 86 5.43 -11.12 7.12
N PRO A 87 4.47 -10.53 7.86
CA PRO A 87 3.05 -10.82 7.65
C PRO A 87 2.56 -10.52 6.23
N LEU A 88 2.97 -9.39 5.66
CA LEU A 88 2.61 -9.05 4.27
C LEU A 88 3.30 -10.00 3.29
N LYS A 89 4.58 -10.30 3.50
CA LYS A 89 5.33 -11.24 2.66
C LYS A 89 4.69 -12.63 2.69
N TYR A 90 4.29 -13.11 3.85
CA TYR A 90 3.61 -14.42 4.00
C TYR A 90 2.30 -14.48 3.19
N PHE A 91 1.51 -13.42 3.25
CA PHE A 91 0.29 -13.32 2.43
C PHE A 91 0.63 -13.33 0.92
N ILE A 92 1.60 -12.52 0.50
CA ILE A 92 2.04 -12.47 -0.91
C ILE A 92 2.53 -13.84 -1.40
N ASP A 93 3.31 -14.57 -0.58
CA ASP A 93 3.80 -15.89 -0.95
C ASP A 93 2.67 -16.92 -1.17
N SER A 94 1.51 -16.68 -0.58
CA SER A 94 0.33 -17.53 -0.80
C SER A 94 -0.39 -17.26 -2.13
N THR A 95 0.00 -16.23 -2.90
CA THR A 95 -0.70 -15.80 -4.13
C THR A 95 -0.10 -16.38 -5.41
N GLY A 96 0.71 -17.43 -5.34
CA GLY A 96 1.34 -18.06 -6.51
C GLY A 96 0.36 -18.57 -7.57
N ASP A 97 -0.83 -18.97 -7.16
CA ASP A 97 -1.93 -19.35 -8.05
C ASP A 97 -2.48 -18.14 -8.85
N LEU A 98 -2.52 -16.95 -8.25
CA LEU A 98 -2.93 -15.72 -8.94
C LEU A 98 -1.88 -15.29 -9.96
N TRP A 99 -0.60 -15.48 -9.64
CA TRP A 99 0.48 -15.27 -10.60
C TRP A 99 0.37 -16.23 -11.78
N ALA A 100 0.15 -17.51 -11.55
CA ALA A 100 0.03 -18.52 -12.59
C ALA A 100 -1.17 -18.29 -13.55
N THR A 101 -2.19 -17.56 -13.10
CA THR A 101 -3.38 -17.20 -13.88
C THR A 101 -3.38 -15.77 -14.41
N ASN A 102 -2.28 -15.02 -14.24
CA ASN A 102 -2.15 -13.61 -14.65
C ASN A 102 -3.27 -12.70 -14.06
N ALA A 103 -3.72 -13.00 -12.85
CA ALA A 103 -4.89 -12.35 -12.26
C ALA A 103 -4.72 -10.82 -12.01
N LEU A 104 -3.49 -10.32 -11.95
CA LEU A 104 -3.17 -8.90 -11.72
C LEU A 104 -2.55 -8.22 -12.95
N GLU A 105 -2.42 -8.91 -14.07
CA GLU A 105 -1.85 -8.34 -15.30
C GLU A 105 -2.57 -7.05 -15.70
N ASP A 106 -1.78 -6.04 -16.12
CA ASP A 106 -2.22 -4.71 -16.57
C ASP A 106 -2.98 -3.86 -15.53
N LYS A 107 -3.14 -4.33 -14.28
CA LYS A 107 -3.73 -3.50 -13.23
C LYS A 107 -2.74 -2.44 -12.74
N PRO A 108 -3.16 -1.16 -12.61
CA PRO A 108 -2.32 -0.13 -12.01
C PRO A 108 -1.98 -0.45 -10.55
N GLY A 109 -0.72 -0.22 -10.17
CA GLY A 109 -0.23 -0.44 -8.83
C GLY A 109 0.60 0.71 -8.27
N ILE A 110 0.53 0.95 -6.97
CA ILE A 110 1.37 1.88 -6.23
C ILE A 110 1.83 1.24 -4.92
N ALA A 111 3.09 1.45 -4.55
CA ALA A 111 3.65 1.04 -3.26
C ALA A 111 3.72 2.22 -2.28
N PHE A 112 3.62 1.94 -0.96
CA PHE A 112 3.84 2.93 0.09
C PHE A 112 4.47 2.29 1.33
N THR A 113 5.20 3.09 2.14
CA THR A 113 5.95 2.55 3.28
C THR A 113 6.11 3.55 4.42
N SER A 114 6.55 3.07 5.57
CA SER A 114 7.03 3.91 6.68
C SER A 114 8.34 3.40 7.25
N SER A 115 9.12 4.30 7.83
CA SER A 115 10.35 4.00 8.56
C SER A 115 10.44 4.80 9.85
N SER A 116 11.27 4.35 10.78
CA SER A 116 11.52 5.08 12.03
C SER A 116 12.52 6.22 11.86
N SER A 117 13.29 6.24 10.77
CA SER A 117 14.33 7.24 10.55
C SER A 117 14.45 7.64 9.08
N MET A 118 14.97 8.85 8.83
CA MET A 118 15.44 9.26 7.50
C MET A 118 16.46 8.24 6.99
N HIS A 119 16.46 7.96 5.71
CA HIS A 119 17.33 6.95 5.09
C HIS A 119 17.20 5.54 5.70
N GLY A 120 16.08 5.26 6.40
CA GLY A 120 15.80 4.00 7.09
C GLY A 120 15.36 2.85 6.18
N GLY A 121 15.57 2.96 4.86
CA GLY A 121 15.23 1.91 3.90
C GLY A 121 13.88 2.08 3.21
N GLN A 122 13.30 3.28 3.18
CA GLN A 122 12.02 3.55 2.52
C GLN A 122 12.06 3.13 1.05
N GLU A 123 13.04 3.63 0.29
CA GLU A 123 13.14 3.38 -1.14
C GLU A 123 13.35 1.89 -1.45
N VAL A 124 14.24 1.24 -0.69
CA VAL A 124 14.51 -0.20 -0.87
C VAL A 124 13.26 -1.03 -0.58
N THR A 125 12.47 -0.66 0.43
CA THR A 125 11.19 -1.32 0.73
C THR A 125 10.18 -1.10 -0.39
N LEU A 126 10.09 0.11 -0.95
CA LEU A 126 9.23 0.39 -2.10
C LEU A 126 9.63 -0.45 -3.32
N PHE A 127 10.93 -0.54 -3.64
CA PHE A 127 11.42 -1.41 -4.71
C PHE A 127 11.09 -2.89 -4.46
N ASN A 128 11.16 -3.34 -3.22
CA ASN A 128 10.79 -4.70 -2.87
C ASN A 128 9.29 -4.97 -3.14
N LEU A 129 8.41 -4.01 -2.84
CA LEU A 129 6.98 -4.07 -3.16
C LEU A 129 6.73 -3.98 -4.68
N HIS A 130 7.49 -3.15 -5.40
CA HIS A 130 7.42 -3.07 -6.85
C HIS A 130 7.83 -4.36 -7.52
N THR A 131 8.81 -5.09 -6.99
CA THR A 131 9.23 -6.39 -7.53
C THR A 131 8.06 -7.38 -7.56
N PHE A 132 7.25 -7.43 -6.50
CA PHE A 132 6.02 -8.21 -6.49
C PHE A 132 5.06 -7.80 -7.62
N MET A 133 4.80 -6.50 -7.78
CA MET A 133 3.92 -6.00 -8.83
C MET A 133 4.45 -6.35 -10.24
N LEU A 134 5.77 -6.20 -10.46
CA LEU A 134 6.39 -6.53 -11.75
C LEU A 134 6.25 -8.01 -12.09
N HIS A 135 6.43 -8.91 -11.12
CA HIS A 135 6.21 -10.34 -11.32
C HIS A 135 4.77 -10.68 -11.70
N HIS A 136 3.81 -9.88 -11.29
CA HIS A 136 2.41 -10.02 -11.65
C HIS A 136 2.00 -9.27 -12.93
N GLY A 137 2.95 -8.64 -13.64
CA GLY A 137 2.65 -7.88 -14.87
C GLY A 137 1.86 -6.59 -14.63
N MET A 138 1.92 -6.03 -13.42
CA MET A 138 1.19 -4.80 -13.08
C MET A 138 1.87 -3.55 -13.65
N ILE A 139 1.08 -2.49 -13.86
CA ILE A 139 1.55 -1.17 -14.30
C ILE A 139 1.89 -0.32 -13.07
N ILE A 140 3.17 -0.11 -12.79
CA ILE A 140 3.61 0.65 -11.62
C ILE A 140 3.41 2.15 -11.84
N SER A 141 2.74 2.81 -10.89
CA SER A 141 2.56 4.26 -10.84
C SER A 141 3.46 4.87 -9.76
N GLY A 142 4.44 5.68 -10.19
CA GLY A 142 5.26 6.46 -9.27
C GLY A 142 4.61 7.80 -8.90
N VAL A 143 5.28 8.56 -8.03
CA VAL A 143 4.93 9.94 -7.64
C VAL A 143 5.67 10.91 -8.56
N PRO A 144 4.97 11.69 -9.38
CA PRO A 144 5.61 12.60 -10.33
C PRO A 144 6.14 13.86 -9.63
N TYR A 145 7.26 14.38 -10.12
CA TYR A 145 7.83 15.64 -9.62
C TYR A 145 6.98 16.89 -9.90
N SER A 146 5.85 16.75 -10.58
CA SER A 146 4.82 17.80 -10.67
C SER A 146 4.02 17.97 -9.36
N PHE A 147 4.24 17.11 -8.37
CA PHE A 147 3.73 17.32 -7.02
C PHE A 147 4.75 18.18 -6.26
N ASP A 148 4.41 19.45 -6.01
CA ASP A 148 5.31 20.40 -5.37
C ASP A 148 5.82 19.91 -4.01
N GLU A 149 4.98 19.19 -3.27
CA GLU A 149 5.31 18.63 -1.97
C GLU A 149 6.48 17.65 -2.04
N LEU A 150 6.66 16.94 -3.17
CA LEU A 150 7.78 16.03 -3.36
C LEU A 150 9.12 16.76 -3.40
N ASN A 151 9.14 18.00 -3.89
CA ASN A 151 10.34 18.84 -3.92
C ASN A 151 10.59 19.57 -2.59
N GLN A 152 9.59 19.71 -1.73
CA GLN A 152 9.61 20.52 -0.52
C GLN A 152 9.72 19.70 0.77
N THR A 153 9.29 18.43 0.73
CA THR A 153 9.26 17.57 1.93
C THR A 153 10.63 17.48 2.61
N LYS A 154 10.60 17.49 3.94
CA LYS A 154 11.78 17.30 4.81
C LYS A 154 11.67 16.01 5.64
N SER A 155 10.72 15.16 5.32
CA SER A 155 10.48 13.87 5.97
C SER A 155 10.24 12.79 4.92
N GLY A 156 9.10 12.09 4.96
CA GLY A 156 8.78 11.10 3.95
C GLY A 156 8.39 11.71 2.60
N GLY A 157 8.17 10.83 1.64
CA GLY A 157 7.87 11.17 0.25
C GLY A 157 9.04 10.85 -0.68
N THR A 158 8.80 9.98 -1.66
CA THR A 158 9.79 9.61 -2.68
C THR A 158 9.11 9.50 -4.04
N PRO A 159 9.86 9.61 -5.17
CA PRO A 159 9.28 9.40 -6.49
C PRO A 159 8.83 7.95 -6.73
N TYR A 160 9.27 7.03 -5.89
CA TYR A 160 8.94 5.60 -5.99
C TYR A 160 7.63 5.24 -5.27
N GLY A 161 7.12 6.12 -4.41
CA GLY A 161 5.86 5.95 -3.68
C GLY A 161 5.77 6.83 -2.44
N PRO A 162 4.57 7.04 -1.90
CA PRO A 162 4.39 7.71 -0.61
C PRO A 162 5.16 7.01 0.50
N SER A 163 5.80 7.79 1.35
CA SER A 163 6.45 7.26 2.54
C SER A 163 6.27 8.18 3.74
N HIS A 164 6.41 7.64 4.94
CA HIS A 164 6.37 8.36 6.21
C HIS A 164 7.62 8.07 7.03
N VAL A 165 8.15 9.09 7.66
CA VAL A 165 9.26 8.98 8.62
C VAL A 165 8.74 9.31 10.01
N GLU A 166 8.62 8.27 10.85
CA GLU A 166 8.01 8.36 12.19
C GLU A 166 8.81 9.29 13.14
N ASN A 167 10.10 9.49 12.88
CA ASN A 167 11.04 10.17 13.76
C ASN A 167 11.02 9.63 15.22
N PHE A 168 12.09 9.85 15.97
CA PHE A 168 12.22 9.33 17.35
C PHE A 168 11.18 9.84 18.35
N ASN A 169 10.32 10.77 17.95
CA ASN A 169 9.25 11.31 18.79
C ASN A 169 7.96 10.44 18.79
N SER A 170 8.01 9.26 18.18
CA SER A 170 6.92 8.27 18.18
C SER A 170 5.56 8.81 17.69
N SER A 171 5.54 9.85 16.86
CA SER A 171 4.32 10.30 16.20
C SER A 171 4.11 9.51 14.92
N ASN A 172 2.98 8.83 14.81
CA ASN A 172 2.51 8.20 13.59
C ASN A 172 1.68 9.16 12.71
N GLU A 173 1.60 10.43 13.09
CA GLU A 173 0.94 11.47 12.33
C GLU A 173 1.76 11.85 11.10
N LEU A 174 1.11 11.89 9.95
CA LEU A 174 1.74 12.33 8.71
C LEU A 174 2.03 13.83 8.76
N SER A 175 3.20 14.23 8.28
CA SER A 175 3.41 15.64 7.98
C SER A 175 2.43 16.09 6.88
N ARG A 176 2.26 17.40 6.74
CA ARG A 176 1.41 17.97 5.69
C ARG A 176 1.82 17.48 4.30
N ASP A 177 3.12 17.47 4.02
CA ASP A 177 3.64 17.09 2.71
C ASP A 177 3.45 15.59 2.46
N GLU A 178 3.72 14.73 3.45
CA GLU A 178 3.48 13.29 3.36
C GLU A 178 2.01 12.96 3.10
N TYR A 179 1.08 13.63 3.81
CA TYR A 179 -0.35 13.48 3.59
C TYR A 179 -0.75 13.87 2.16
N HIS A 180 -0.29 15.04 1.68
CA HIS A 180 -0.64 15.51 0.33
C HIS A 180 -0.03 14.64 -0.76
N ILE A 181 1.22 14.16 -0.59
CA ILE A 181 1.84 13.20 -1.52
C ILE A 181 1.02 11.92 -1.58
N ALA A 182 0.63 11.37 -0.44
CA ALA A 182 -0.18 10.15 -0.38
C ALA A 182 -1.57 10.35 -1.01
N LYS A 183 -2.25 11.45 -0.68
CA LYS A 183 -3.56 11.79 -1.24
C LYS A 183 -3.51 11.97 -2.77
N LYS A 184 -2.60 12.80 -3.26
CA LYS A 184 -2.42 13.00 -4.72
C LYS A 184 -2.04 11.70 -5.45
N SER A 185 -1.33 10.79 -4.77
CA SER A 185 -1.03 9.47 -5.31
C SER A 185 -2.29 8.61 -5.42
N GLY A 186 -3.20 8.70 -4.45
CA GLY A 186 -4.53 8.09 -4.50
C GLY A 186 -5.38 8.63 -5.65
N GLU A 187 -5.43 9.95 -5.83
CA GLU A 187 -6.08 10.57 -7.00
C GLU A 187 -5.50 10.06 -8.31
N ARG A 188 -4.17 10.01 -8.40
CA ARG A 188 -3.46 9.59 -9.62
C ARG A 188 -3.78 8.15 -10.01
N ILE A 189 -3.69 7.21 -9.06
CA ILE A 189 -3.97 5.81 -9.36
C ILE A 189 -5.45 5.60 -9.71
N ALA A 190 -6.37 6.29 -9.05
CA ALA A 190 -7.80 6.23 -9.40
C ALA A 190 -8.08 6.75 -10.81
N LYS A 191 -7.44 7.86 -11.24
CA LYS A 191 -7.52 8.36 -12.62
C LYS A 191 -7.00 7.34 -13.62
N LEU A 192 -5.90 6.62 -13.31
CA LEU A 192 -5.37 5.56 -14.18
C LEU A 192 -6.35 4.39 -14.28
N ILE A 193 -6.89 3.93 -13.16
CA ILE A 193 -7.90 2.86 -13.12
C ILE A 193 -9.11 3.23 -13.97
N ASN A 194 -9.65 4.44 -13.79
CA ASN A 194 -10.79 4.91 -14.57
C ASN A 194 -10.51 4.98 -16.07
N LYS A 195 -9.29 5.38 -16.48
CA LYS A 195 -8.90 5.43 -17.90
C LYS A 195 -8.73 4.05 -18.53
N ILE A 196 -8.21 3.08 -17.79
CA ILE A 196 -7.96 1.73 -18.31
C ILE A 196 -9.28 0.92 -18.38
N ASN A 197 -10.25 1.22 -17.51
CA ASN A 197 -11.52 0.51 -17.44
C ASN A 197 -12.71 1.30 -18.04
N ALA A 198 -12.44 2.36 -18.82
CA ALA A 198 -13.44 3.19 -19.47
C ALA A 198 -14.08 2.54 -20.74
#